data_e53d21b42c0d81e9262f7c38e0e64e2c
#
_entry.id   e53d21b42c0d81e9262f7c38e0e64e2c
#
_cell.length_a   1.000
_cell.length_b   1.000
_cell.length_c   1.000
_cell.angle_alpha   90.00
_cell.angle_beta   90.00
_cell.angle_gamma   90.00
#
_symmetry.space_group_name_H-M   'P 1'
#
loop_
_entity.id
_entity.type
_entity.pdbx_description
1 polymer ?
#
loop_
_entity_poly.entity_id
_entity_poly.type
_entity_poly.pdbx_seq_one_letter_code
_entity_poly.pdbx_strand_id
1 'polypeptide(L)'
;MSKNNPDNNNLFNKALSNKNEKNKFFLDTAGGNSSLVYFGKDNFIEIDCVRLDTIDIPEKIKLFKVEAEGFEPEVLYGAEKKLNNIEYISVDFGSERGMDQKNTVIEVNSFLLSNNFKLYKFSNHRTVGLYKKDSLE
;
A
#
# COMPACT_ATOMS: atom_id res chain seq x y z
N MET A 1 14.75 -9.70 23.28
CA MET A 1 13.47 -9.82 22.54
C MET A 1 12.49 -8.84 23.16
N SER A 2 12.19 -7.74 22.48
CA SER A 2 11.11 -6.86 22.89
C SER A 2 9.80 -7.61 22.70
N LYS A 3 9.08 -7.90 23.78
CA LYS A 3 7.72 -8.39 23.72
C LYS A 3 6.92 -7.33 22.95
N ASN A 4 6.30 -7.69 21.83
CA ASN A 4 5.31 -6.84 21.17
C ASN A 4 4.30 -6.45 22.24
N ASN A 5 4.30 -5.18 22.62
CA ASN A 5 3.33 -4.67 23.56
C ASN A 5 2.02 -4.50 22.78
N PRO A 6 0.98 -5.32 23.03
CA PRO A 6 -0.28 -5.22 22.30
C PRO A 6 -0.98 -3.86 22.46
N ASP A 7 -0.61 -3.09 23.48
CA ASP A 7 -1.20 -1.79 23.78
C ASP A 7 -0.73 -0.65 22.85
N ASN A 8 0.24 -0.90 21.97
CA ASN A 8 0.75 0.10 21.00
C ASN A 8 0.21 -0.06 19.57
N ASN A 9 -0.80 -0.89 19.36
CA ASN A 9 -1.39 -1.09 18.05
C ASN A 9 -2.62 -0.21 17.85
N ASN A 10 -2.57 0.71 16.90
CA ASN A 10 -3.72 1.47 16.45
C ASN A 10 -4.32 0.77 15.23
N LEU A 11 -5.55 0.30 15.34
CA LEU A 11 -6.29 -0.33 14.24
C LEU A 11 -7.28 0.68 13.65
N PHE A 12 -7.20 0.87 12.34
CA PHE A 12 -8.14 1.67 11.58
C PHE A 12 -8.96 0.75 10.68
N ASN A 13 -10.26 0.67 10.89
CA ASN A 13 -11.16 -0.11 10.03
C ASN A 13 -11.48 0.67 8.75
N LYS A 14 -10.46 0.96 7.97
CA LYS A 14 -10.51 1.74 6.72
C LYS A 14 -9.50 1.21 5.72
N ALA A 15 -9.79 1.34 4.43
CA ALA A 15 -8.83 1.07 3.38
C ALA A 15 -8.05 2.34 3.03
N LEU A 16 -6.75 2.19 2.76
CA LEU A 16 -5.96 3.28 2.20
C LEU A 16 -6.22 3.42 0.71
N SER A 17 -6.35 4.67 0.25
CA SER A 17 -6.66 5.03 -1.13
C SER A 17 -6.10 6.43 -1.45
N ASN A 18 -6.19 6.83 -2.71
CA ASN A 18 -5.89 8.19 -3.14
C ASN A 18 -7.05 9.20 -2.89
N LYS A 19 -8.18 8.73 -2.34
CA LYS A 19 -9.35 9.55 -2.05
C LYS A 19 -9.98 9.19 -0.71
N ASN A 20 -10.65 10.18 -0.10
CA ASN A 20 -11.51 9.97 1.07
C ASN A 20 -12.93 9.77 0.56
N GLU A 21 -13.36 8.52 0.42
CA GLU A 21 -14.67 8.17 -0.13
C GLU A 21 -15.12 6.78 0.34
N LYS A 22 -16.39 6.45 0.15
CA LYS A 22 -16.83 5.06 0.20
C LYS A 22 -16.55 4.38 -1.13
N ASN A 23 -16.07 3.15 -1.09
CA ASN A 23 -15.78 2.38 -2.30
C ASN A 23 -16.17 0.91 -2.12
N LYS A 24 -16.31 0.21 -3.22
CA LYS A 24 -16.57 -1.21 -3.25
C LYS A 24 -15.27 -1.99 -3.02
N PHE A 25 -15.29 -2.86 -2.05
CA PHE A 25 -14.24 -3.82 -1.79
C PHE A 25 -14.72 -5.20 -2.25
N PHE A 26 -14.17 -5.68 -3.35
CA PHE A 26 -14.55 -6.94 -3.97
C PHE A 26 -13.96 -8.11 -3.21
N LEU A 27 -14.79 -9.10 -2.91
CA LEU A 27 -14.44 -10.22 -2.05
C LEU A 27 -14.05 -11.44 -2.85
N ASP A 28 -12.90 -12.00 -2.55
CA ASP A 28 -12.49 -13.33 -2.96
C ASP A 28 -12.66 -14.31 -1.79
N THR A 29 -13.79 -15.00 -1.73
CA THR A 29 -14.11 -15.91 -0.65
C THR A 29 -13.32 -17.22 -0.69
N ALA A 30 -12.66 -17.51 -1.80
CA ALA A 30 -11.94 -18.77 -2.01
C ALA A 30 -10.41 -18.62 -1.96
N GLY A 31 -9.86 -17.49 -2.43
CA GLY A 31 -8.41 -17.30 -2.61
C GLY A 31 -7.76 -16.28 -1.69
N GLY A 32 -8.54 -15.42 -1.03
CA GLY A 32 -7.99 -14.39 -0.13
C GLY A 32 -7.48 -13.12 -0.81
N ASN A 33 -7.66 -12.97 -2.12
CA ASN A 33 -7.18 -11.83 -2.91
C ASN A 33 -8.25 -10.73 -3.06
N SER A 34 -8.95 -10.41 -1.97
CA SER A 34 -9.96 -9.34 -2.00
C SER A 34 -9.31 -7.98 -2.25
N SER A 35 -9.93 -7.14 -3.09
CA SER A 35 -9.32 -5.90 -3.57
C SER A 35 -10.34 -4.77 -3.77
N LEU A 36 -9.85 -3.53 -3.78
CA LEU A 36 -10.58 -2.36 -4.27
C LEU A 36 -10.63 -2.30 -5.81
N VAL A 37 -9.78 -3.07 -6.49
CA VAL A 37 -9.82 -3.22 -7.94
C VAL A 37 -10.77 -4.34 -8.30
N TYR A 38 -11.70 -4.09 -9.23
CA TYR A 38 -12.56 -5.15 -9.75
C TYR A 38 -11.74 -6.22 -10.50
N PHE A 39 -11.89 -7.47 -10.11
CA PHE A 39 -11.15 -8.61 -10.68
C PHE A 39 -12.06 -9.75 -11.17
N GLY A 40 -13.30 -9.40 -11.55
CA GLY A 40 -14.26 -10.37 -12.09
C GLY A 40 -15.14 -11.06 -11.03
N LYS A 41 -15.11 -10.58 -9.78
CA LYS A 41 -15.99 -11.05 -8.70
C LYS A 41 -17.01 -9.95 -8.37
N ASP A 42 -18.29 -10.28 -8.43
CA ASP A 42 -19.38 -9.33 -8.19
C ASP A 42 -19.77 -9.21 -6.71
N ASN A 43 -19.27 -10.10 -5.85
CA ASN A 43 -19.48 -10.01 -4.42
C ASN A 43 -18.61 -8.91 -3.82
N PHE A 44 -19.22 -7.91 -3.19
CA PHE A 44 -18.50 -6.79 -2.58
C PHE A 44 -19.19 -6.30 -1.31
N ILE A 45 -18.43 -5.59 -0.51
CA ILE A 45 -18.92 -4.75 0.60
C ILE A 45 -18.52 -3.29 0.35
N GLU A 46 -19.27 -2.35 0.89
CA GLU A 46 -18.85 -0.95 0.92
C GLU A 46 -17.96 -0.71 2.13
N ILE A 47 -16.81 -0.06 1.89
CA ILE A 47 -15.87 0.31 2.94
C ILE A 47 -15.48 1.78 2.83
N ASP A 48 -15.10 2.36 3.96
CA ASP A 48 -14.52 3.70 3.99
C ASP A 48 -13.07 3.66 3.51
N CYS A 49 -12.79 4.44 2.47
CA CYS A 49 -11.45 4.67 1.95
C CYS A 49 -10.93 6.01 2.42
N VAL A 50 -9.65 6.07 2.77
CA VAL A 50 -9.01 7.30 3.24
C VAL A 50 -7.60 7.43 2.66
N ARG A 51 -7.18 8.67 2.47
CA ARG A 51 -5.78 8.98 2.18
C ARG A 51 -4.95 8.86 3.48
N LEU A 52 -3.78 8.27 3.39
CA LEU A 52 -2.82 8.26 4.52
C LEU A 52 -2.49 9.68 4.98
N ASP A 53 -2.45 10.63 4.05
CA ASP A 53 -2.21 12.05 4.32
C ASP A 53 -3.17 12.67 5.33
N THR A 54 -4.38 12.11 5.44
CA THR A 54 -5.46 12.64 6.28
C THR A 54 -5.62 11.92 7.61
N ILE A 55 -4.83 10.86 7.83
CA ILE A 55 -4.85 10.13 9.11
C ILE A 55 -3.86 10.76 10.07
N ASP A 56 -4.28 10.95 11.32
CA ASP A 56 -3.40 11.37 12.40
C ASP A 56 -2.54 10.17 12.86
N ILE A 57 -1.29 10.17 12.42
CA ILE A 57 -0.29 9.15 12.72
C ILE A 57 1.03 9.86 13.07
N PRO A 58 1.97 9.16 13.76
CA PRO A 58 3.26 9.74 14.11
C PRO A 58 3.95 10.38 12.90
N GLU A 59 4.63 11.50 13.18
CA GLU A 59 5.30 12.30 12.14
C GLU A 59 6.36 11.51 11.39
N LYS A 60 7.07 10.60 12.09
CA LYS A 60 8.11 9.74 11.50
C LYS A 60 7.62 8.31 11.38
N ILE A 61 7.69 7.77 10.18
CA ILE A 61 7.32 6.40 9.86
C ILE A 61 8.59 5.65 9.48
N LYS A 62 8.94 4.63 10.28
CA LYS A 62 10.12 3.80 9.99
C LYS A 62 9.92 2.92 8.77
N LEU A 63 8.76 2.27 8.68
CA LEU A 63 8.40 1.37 7.58
C LEU A 63 6.92 1.52 7.24
N PHE A 64 6.64 1.76 5.97
CA PHE A 64 5.31 1.67 5.39
C PHE A 64 5.23 0.41 4.53
N LYS A 65 4.49 -0.60 4.99
CA LYS A 65 4.22 -1.81 4.20
C LYS A 65 2.94 -1.62 3.41
N VAL A 66 3.00 -1.87 2.11
CA VAL A 66 1.88 -1.78 1.18
C VAL A 66 1.67 -3.15 0.53
N GLU A 67 0.50 -3.72 0.74
CA GLU A 67 0.05 -4.99 0.20
C GLU A 67 -1.47 -4.84 -0.02
N ALA A 68 -1.88 -4.52 -1.23
CA ALA A 68 -3.23 -4.05 -1.54
C ALA A 68 -3.88 -4.74 -2.75
N GLU A 69 -3.35 -5.92 -3.11
CA GLU A 69 -3.88 -6.80 -4.16
C GLU A 69 -4.20 -6.04 -5.46
N GLY A 70 -3.18 -5.30 -5.95
CA GLY A 70 -3.25 -4.52 -7.18
C GLY A 70 -3.66 -3.06 -7.00
N PHE A 71 -3.90 -2.58 -5.78
CA PHE A 71 -4.28 -1.19 -5.48
C PHE A 71 -3.13 -0.37 -4.88
N GLU A 72 -1.89 -0.85 -4.95
CA GLU A 72 -0.69 -0.23 -4.38
C GLU A 72 -0.43 1.19 -4.90
N PRO A 73 -0.60 1.50 -6.23
CA PRO A 73 -0.40 2.85 -6.72
C PRO A 73 -1.30 3.87 -6.02
N GLU A 74 -2.58 3.58 -5.88
CA GLU A 74 -3.57 4.48 -5.27
C GLU A 74 -3.26 4.68 -3.77
N VAL A 75 -2.82 3.64 -3.08
CA VAL A 75 -2.37 3.73 -1.68
C VAL A 75 -1.20 4.70 -1.56
N LEU A 76 -0.20 4.58 -2.43
CA LEU A 76 0.98 5.44 -2.44
C LEU A 76 0.65 6.89 -2.82
N TYR A 77 -0.24 7.13 -3.80
CA TYR A 77 -0.72 8.46 -4.14
C TYR A 77 -1.45 9.12 -2.96
N GLY A 78 -2.16 8.33 -2.16
CA GLY A 78 -2.81 8.80 -0.94
C GLY A 78 -1.85 9.12 0.20
N ALA A 79 -0.58 8.73 0.08
CA ALA A 79 0.47 8.98 1.06
C ALA A 79 1.44 10.11 0.67
N GLU A 80 1.23 10.76 -0.48
CA GLU A 80 2.19 11.66 -1.12
C GLU A 80 2.75 12.74 -0.18
N LYS A 81 1.88 13.38 0.61
CA LYS A 81 2.30 14.44 1.55
C LYS A 81 3.11 13.92 2.75
N LYS A 82 3.03 12.63 3.05
CA LYS A 82 3.77 11.99 4.15
C LYS A 82 5.03 11.27 3.70
N LEU A 83 5.29 11.16 2.41
CA LEU A 83 6.44 10.42 1.87
C LEU A 83 7.79 10.90 2.41
N ASN A 84 7.92 12.21 2.70
CA ASN A 84 9.15 12.75 3.26
C ASN A 84 9.42 12.31 4.71
N ASN A 85 8.40 11.80 5.38
CA ASN A 85 8.47 11.34 6.77
C ASN A 85 8.64 9.80 6.86
N ILE A 86 8.69 9.12 5.72
CA ILE A 86 8.81 7.66 5.64
C ILE A 86 10.26 7.30 5.30
N GLU A 87 10.89 6.45 6.10
CA GLU A 87 12.25 5.99 5.87
C GLU A 87 12.30 4.82 4.87
N TYR A 88 11.43 3.84 5.05
CA TYR A 88 11.34 2.67 4.17
C TYR A 88 9.91 2.42 3.71
N ILE A 89 9.77 2.00 2.45
CA ILE A 89 8.51 1.52 1.88
C ILE A 89 8.73 0.11 1.34
N SER A 90 7.92 -0.86 1.81
CA SER A 90 7.89 -2.21 1.27
C SER A 90 6.59 -2.40 0.49
N VAL A 91 6.70 -2.79 -0.78
CA VAL A 91 5.52 -2.97 -1.65
C VAL A 91 5.52 -4.37 -2.22
N ASP A 92 4.40 -5.07 -2.10
CA ASP A 92 4.11 -6.27 -2.88
C ASP A 92 3.50 -5.83 -4.22
N PHE A 93 4.12 -6.25 -5.33
CA PHE A 93 3.70 -5.84 -6.68
C PHE A 93 2.94 -6.94 -7.41
N GLY A 94 2.42 -7.92 -6.74
CA GLY A 94 1.82 -9.12 -7.33
C GLY A 94 1.01 -8.87 -8.61
N SER A 95 0.84 -9.91 -9.41
CA SER A 95 0.03 -9.84 -10.65
C SER A 95 -1.45 -9.98 -10.31
N GLU A 96 -2.00 -9.03 -9.56
CA GLU A 96 -3.35 -9.12 -8.95
C GLU A 96 -4.27 -7.98 -9.41
N ARG A 97 -3.73 -7.03 -10.21
CA ARG A 97 -4.50 -5.86 -10.60
C ARG A 97 -5.47 -6.15 -11.73
N GLY A 98 -6.75 -6.17 -11.35
CA GLY A 98 -7.86 -6.26 -12.28
C GLY A 98 -8.03 -7.63 -12.93
N MET A 99 -8.91 -7.69 -13.92
CA MET A 99 -9.23 -8.92 -14.66
C MET A 99 -8.04 -9.46 -15.46
N ASP A 100 -7.17 -8.57 -15.93
CA ASP A 100 -5.97 -8.93 -16.71
C ASP A 100 -4.79 -9.35 -15.81
N GLN A 101 -4.97 -9.35 -14.49
CA GLN A 101 -3.94 -9.72 -13.51
C GLN A 101 -2.60 -9.01 -13.76
N LYS A 102 -2.65 -7.70 -13.98
CA LYS A 102 -1.45 -6.88 -14.20
C LYS A 102 -0.68 -6.71 -12.89
N ASN A 103 0.65 -6.63 -13.00
CA ASN A 103 1.47 -6.18 -11.88
C ASN A 103 1.50 -4.64 -11.80
N THR A 104 1.90 -4.12 -10.65
CA THR A 104 2.00 -2.68 -10.38
C THR A 104 3.44 -2.16 -10.35
N VAL A 105 4.42 -3.00 -10.75
CA VAL A 105 5.87 -2.72 -10.63
C VAL A 105 6.27 -1.41 -11.29
N ILE A 106 5.90 -1.20 -12.55
CA ILE A 106 6.35 -0.04 -13.31
C ILE A 106 5.81 1.24 -12.71
N GLU A 107 4.51 1.26 -12.40
CA GLU A 107 3.83 2.43 -11.87
C GLU A 107 4.34 2.82 -10.48
N VAL A 108 4.41 1.85 -9.58
CA VAL A 108 4.92 2.03 -8.21
C VAL A 108 6.39 2.46 -8.22
N ASN A 109 7.24 1.76 -8.99
CA ASN A 109 8.66 2.08 -9.06
C ASN A 109 8.89 3.50 -9.60
N SER A 110 8.20 3.88 -10.68
CA SER A 110 8.31 5.23 -11.26
C SER A 110 7.88 6.31 -10.26
N PHE A 111 6.78 6.08 -9.53
CA PHE A 111 6.30 7.00 -8.51
C PHE A 111 7.30 7.15 -7.35
N LEU A 112 7.80 6.04 -6.82
CA LEU A 112 8.73 6.08 -5.69
C LEU A 112 10.08 6.70 -6.06
N LEU A 113 10.62 6.38 -7.25
CA LEU A 113 11.87 7.02 -7.72
C LEU A 113 11.70 8.52 -7.89
N SER A 114 10.57 8.99 -8.45
CA SER A 114 10.30 10.43 -8.61
C SER A 114 10.08 11.16 -7.27
N ASN A 115 9.82 10.43 -6.20
CA ASN A 115 9.68 10.95 -4.83
C ASN A 115 10.92 10.71 -3.95
N ASN A 116 12.10 10.58 -4.55
CA ASN A 116 13.40 10.44 -3.87
C ASN A 116 13.51 9.17 -3.00
N PHE A 117 12.88 8.07 -3.44
CA PHE A 117 13.17 6.74 -2.92
C PHE A 117 14.08 6.00 -3.90
N LYS A 118 14.93 5.15 -3.39
CA LYS A 118 15.77 4.22 -4.16
C LYS A 118 15.35 2.79 -3.85
N LEU A 119 15.29 1.94 -4.87
CA LEU A 119 15.11 0.50 -4.66
C LEU A 119 16.32 -0.04 -3.92
N TYR A 120 16.09 -0.49 -2.68
CA TYR A 120 17.15 -0.95 -1.77
C TYR A 120 17.34 -2.48 -1.84
N LYS A 121 16.22 -3.21 -1.90
CA LYS A 121 16.20 -4.67 -2.07
C LYS A 121 14.98 -5.08 -2.90
N PHE A 122 15.14 -6.17 -3.64
CA PHE A 122 14.06 -6.77 -4.39
C PHE A 122 14.06 -8.29 -4.18
N SER A 123 12.88 -8.85 -3.94
CA SER A 123 12.67 -10.30 -3.87
C SER A 123 11.86 -10.74 -5.08
N ASN A 124 12.44 -11.57 -5.93
CA ASN A 124 11.74 -12.15 -7.08
C ASN A 124 10.77 -13.27 -6.70
N HIS A 125 10.96 -13.88 -5.53
CA HIS A 125 10.10 -14.99 -5.07
C HIS A 125 8.64 -14.54 -4.82
N ARG A 126 8.44 -13.34 -4.30
CA ARG A 126 7.12 -12.75 -4.05
C ARG A 126 6.91 -11.41 -4.75
N THR A 127 7.81 -11.03 -5.64
CA THR A 127 7.76 -9.75 -6.34
C THR A 127 7.61 -8.55 -5.37
N VAL A 128 8.42 -8.54 -4.31
CA VAL A 128 8.41 -7.50 -3.28
C VAL A 128 9.60 -6.57 -3.45
N GLY A 129 9.36 -5.27 -3.48
CA GLY A 129 10.38 -4.24 -3.45
C GLY A 129 10.45 -3.54 -2.09
N LEU A 130 11.66 -3.38 -1.56
CA LEU A 130 11.95 -2.51 -0.42
C LEU A 130 12.66 -1.27 -0.92
N TYR A 131 12.05 -0.12 -0.70
CA TYR A 131 12.58 1.19 -1.05
C TYR A 131 13.06 1.91 0.19
N LYS A 132 14.13 2.65 0.05
CA LYS A 132 14.69 3.52 1.10
C LYS A 132 14.64 4.96 0.64
N LYS A 133 14.21 5.86 1.53
CA LYS A 133 14.27 7.29 1.28
C LYS A 133 15.73 7.72 1.08
N ASP A 134 15.99 8.41 -0.01
CA ASP A 134 17.28 9.04 -0.24
C ASP A 134 17.43 10.22 0.73
N SER A 135 18.45 10.17 1.58
CA SER A 135 18.76 11.30 2.42
C SER A 135 19.22 12.43 1.50
N LEU A 136 18.51 13.52 1.47
CA LEU A 136 19.04 14.75 0.90
C LEU A 136 20.30 15.09 1.72
N GLU A 137 21.46 14.94 1.10
CA GLU A 137 22.70 15.49 1.66
C GLU A 137 22.62 17.00 1.78
#